data_eca2e474dbb2eb000c064e8952d721d7
#
_entry.id   eca2e474dbb2eb000c064e8952d721d7
#
_cell.length_a   1.000
_cell.length_b   1.000
_cell.length_c   1.000
_cell.angle_alpha   90.00
_cell.angle_beta   90.00
_cell.angle_gamma   90.00
#
_symmetry.space_group_name_H-M   'P 1'
#
loop_
_entity.id
_entity.type
_entity.pdbx_description
1 polymer ?
#
loop_
_entity_poly.entity_id
_entity_poly.type
_entity_poly.pdbx_seq_one_letter_code
_entity_poly.pdbx_strand_id
1 'polypeptide(L)'
;LVSAAEAVKLIKSGDSVFIQGSTSIPEVLVQAMTDRAPELRDVKVYSAFAIGRFDAPYAKAELRDSFEPLSFFVANNLRNAIKEGVAQTIPAFLGEIPFLFRSGQVPLDVTLLNVSEPDEDGYCSYGISADLAFSAAECSKTIIAQVNKYMPRTFGDPVIHISKIDAMVRGDEPLVELPIAVPNDVERAIGNYIAAEIPDGATLQIGVGG
;
A
#
# COMPACT_ATOMS: atom_id res chain seq x y z
N LEU A 1 11.69 2.07 -18.49
CA LEU A 1 10.62 2.97 -18.04
C LEU A 1 9.61 3.20 -19.16
N VAL A 2 8.32 3.13 -18.82
CA VAL A 2 7.21 3.40 -19.71
C VAL A 2 6.27 4.44 -19.10
N SER A 3 5.24 4.90 -19.81
CA SER A 3 4.22 5.75 -19.23
C SER A 3 3.30 4.95 -18.30
N ALA A 4 2.65 5.63 -17.34
CA ALA A 4 1.70 4.96 -16.44
C ALA A 4 0.54 4.31 -17.21
N ALA A 5 0.00 5.02 -18.21
CA ALA A 5 -1.03 4.50 -19.08
C ALA A 5 -0.61 3.22 -19.84
N GLU A 6 0.67 3.11 -20.21
CA GLU A 6 1.20 1.90 -20.85
C GLU A 6 1.37 0.76 -19.84
N ALA A 7 1.96 1.05 -18.68
CA ALA A 7 2.21 0.06 -17.63
C ALA A 7 0.90 -0.62 -17.16
N VAL A 8 -0.14 0.16 -16.91
CA VAL A 8 -1.42 -0.37 -16.43
C VAL A 8 -2.23 -1.15 -17.46
N LYS A 9 -1.81 -1.21 -18.73
CA LYS A 9 -2.39 -2.12 -19.74
C LYS A 9 -2.17 -3.60 -19.41
N LEU A 10 -1.20 -3.89 -18.53
CA LEU A 10 -0.98 -5.24 -18.01
C LEU A 10 -2.14 -5.71 -17.12
N ILE A 11 -2.91 -4.78 -16.54
CA ILE A 11 -4.11 -5.10 -15.74
C ILE A 11 -5.27 -5.41 -16.69
N LYS A 12 -5.96 -6.52 -16.43
CA LYS A 12 -7.08 -7.03 -17.24
C LYS A 12 -8.34 -7.15 -16.40
N SER A 13 -9.48 -7.19 -17.07
CA SER A 13 -10.77 -7.51 -16.41
C SER A 13 -10.70 -8.85 -15.69
N GLY A 14 -11.22 -8.90 -14.47
CA GLY A 14 -11.19 -10.08 -13.60
C GLY A 14 -9.91 -10.24 -12.78
N ASP A 15 -8.88 -9.41 -12.98
CA ASP A 15 -7.64 -9.49 -12.21
C ASP A 15 -7.85 -9.07 -10.75
N SER A 16 -7.01 -9.65 -9.89
CA SER A 16 -6.83 -9.27 -8.49
C SER A 16 -5.58 -8.40 -8.36
N VAL A 17 -5.75 -7.14 -8.00
CA VAL A 17 -4.70 -6.13 -7.91
C VAL A 17 -4.44 -5.78 -6.46
N PHE A 18 -3.21 -5.90 -5.98
CA PHE A 18 -2.79 -5.40 -4.68
C PHE A 18 -2.10 -4.03 -4.82
N ILE A 19 -2.47 -3.08 -3.98
CA ILE A 19 -1.86 -1.75 -3.92
C ILE A 19 -1.03 -1.64 -2.64
N GLN A 20 0.26 -1.29 -2.77
CA GLN A 20 1.13 -0.98 -1.63
C GLN A 20 0.49 0.09 -0.75
N GLY A 21 0.56 -0.09 0.56
CA GLY A 21 -0.13 0.73 1.54
C GLY A 21 0.74 1.78 2.21
N SER A 22 0.29 2.22 3.40
CA SER A 22 0.89 3.28 4.20
C SER A 22 0.96 4.61 3.42
N THR A 23 2.04 5.35 3.52
CA THR A 23 2.32 6.55 2.71
C THR A 23 3.11 6.21 1.44
N SER A 24 3.22 4.92 1.10
CA SER A 24 3.93 4.40 -0.09
C SER A 24 2.99 4.06 -1.25
N ILE A 25 1.77 4.58 -1.26
CA ILE A 25 0.81 4.31 -2.33
C ILE A 25 1.37 4.79 -3.67
N PRO A 26 1.38 3.95 -4.73
CA PRO A 26 1.81 4.33 -6.07
C PRO A 26 0.70 5.14 -6.78
N GLU A 27 0.49 6.38 -6.36
CA GLU A 27 -0.66 7.21 -6.75
C GLU A 27 -0.78 7.37 -8.27
N VAL A 28 0.36 7.52 -8.98
CA VAL A 28 0.38 7.64 -10.45
C VAL A 28 -0.17 6.39 -11.13
N LEU A 29 0.20 5.20 -10.63
CA LEU A 29 -0.29 3.93 -11.16
C LEU A 29 -1.76 3.70 -10.82
N VAL A 30 -2.17 4.04 -9.59
CA VAL A 30 -3.57 3.88 -9.15
C VAL A 30 -4.48 4.81 -9.94
N GLN A 31 -4.09 6.04 -10.20
CA GLN A 31 -4.85 6.95 -11.04
C GLN A 31 -4.96 6.42 -12.47
N ALA A 32 -3.85 6.00 -13.07
CA ALA A 32 -3.84 5.44 -14.42
C ALA A 32 -4.69 4.17 -14.55
N MET A 33 -4.71 3.29 -13.53
CA MET A 33 -5.61 2.14 -13.46
C MET A 33 -7.07 2.60 -13.42
N THR A 34 -7.37 3.60 -12.59
CA THR A 34 -8.74 4.12 -12.43
C THR A 34 -9.26 4.75 -13.72
N ASP A 35 -8.40 5.47 -14.45
CA ASP A 35 -8.76 6.08 -15.74
C ASP A 35 -9.17 5.04 -16.80
N ARG A 36 -8.78 3.78 -16.61
CA ARG A 36 -9.19 2.66 -17.47
C ARG A 36 -10.51 2.01 -17.05
N ALA A 37 -11.24 2.56 -16.07
CA ALA A 37 -12.54 2.04 -15.66
C ALA A 37 -13.52 1.74 -16.84
N PRO A 38 -13.61 2.54 -17.90
CA PRO A 38 -14.48 2.22 -19.04
C PRO A 38 -14.13 0.91 -19.75
N GLU A 39 -12.87 0.47 -19.68
CA GLU A 39 -12.36 -0.74 -20.35
C GLU A 39 -12.34 -1.96 -19.45
N LEU A 40 -12.26 -1.75 -18.12
CA LEU A 40 -12.08 -2.81 -17.12
C LEU A 40 -13.41 -3.25 -16.50
N ARG A 41 -13.52 -4.54 -16.15
CA ARG A 41 -14.65 -5.13 -15.44
C ARG A 41 -14.16 -6.09 -14.37
N ASP A 42 -14.85 -6.11 -13.24
CA ASP A 42 -14.67 -7.07 -12.16
C ASP A 42 -13.23 -7.16 -11.62
N VAL A 43 -12.50 -6.04 -11.59
CA VAL A 43 -11.15 -5.98 -11.04
C VAL A 43 -11.22 -5.86 -9.52
N LYS A 44 -10.73 -6.87 -8.81
CA LYS A 44 -10.62 -6.84 -7.34
C LYS A 44 -9.41 -6.02 -6.93
N VAL A 45 -9.63 -4.99 -6.12
CA VAL A 45 -8.56 -4.08 -5.67
C VAL A 45 -8.33 -4.26 -4.18
N TYR A 46 -7.27 -5.00 -3.84
CA TYR A 46 -6.86 -5.25 -2.46
C TYR A 46 -5.97 -4.13 -1.95
N SER A 47 -6.30 -3.63 -0.78
CA SER A 47 -5.49 -2.66 -0.04
C SER A 47 -5.54 -2.99 1.45
N ALA A 48 -4.61 -2.43 2.22
CA ALA A 48 -4.66 -2.56 3.67
C ALA A 48 -4.75 -1.19 4.31
N PHE A 49 -3.62 -0.55 4.50
CA PHE A 49 -3.47 0.62 5.33
C PHE A 49 -3.01 1.80 4.46
N ALA A 50 -3.94 2.69 4.11
CA ALA A 50 -3.64 3.91 3.37
C ALA A 50 -3.59 5.11 4.32
N ILE A 51 -2.48 5.82 4.32
CA ILE A 51 -2.25 7.01 5.15
C ILE A 51 -2.02 8.21 4.24
N GLY A 52 -2.59 9.34 4.61
CA GLY A 52 -2.39 10.60 3.93
C GLY A 52 -3.61 11.04 3.13
N ARG A 53 -3.35 11.77 2.06
CA ARG A 53 -4.35 12.42 1.19
C ARG A 53 -4.90 11.55 0.06
N PHE A 54 -4.58 10.27 0.04
CA PHE A 54 -5.02 9.37 -1.02
C PHE A 54 -6.50 9.01 -0.88
N ASP A 55 -7.28 9.34 -1.85
CA ASP A 55 -8.75 9.29 -1.84
C ASP A 55 -9.35 8.01 -2.43
N ALA A 56 -8.55 6.98 -2.72
CA ALA A 56 -8.97 5.73 -3.38
C ALA A 56 -9.90 5.98 -4.59
N PRO A 57 -9.42 6.57 -5.69
CA PRO A 57 -10.26 7.03 -6.80
C PRO A 57 -11.07 5.92 -7.46
N TYR A 58 -10.63 4.66 -7.33
CA TYR A 58 -11.32 3.45 -7.80
C TYR A 58 -12.52 3.05 -6.95
N ALA A 59 -12.65 3.57 -5.71
CA ALA A 59 -13.69 3.17 -4.75
C ALA A 59 -14.90 4.10 -4.80
N LYS A 60 -15.44 4.32 -5.99
CA LYS A 60 -16.63 5.16 -6.23
C LYS A 60 -17.79 4.33 -6.72
N ALA A 61 -19.02 4.73 -6.34
CA ALA A 61 -20.24 4.00 -6.68
C ALA A 61 -20.44 3.84 -8.19
N GLU A 62 -20.06 4.85 -8.99
CA GLU A 62 -20.13 4.83 -10.44
C GLU A 62 -19.14 3.88 -11.12
N LEU A 63 -18.13 3.39 -10.38
CA LEU A 63 -17.09 2.49 -10.88
C LEU A 63 -17.25 1.03 -10.42
N ARG A 64 -18.38 0.70 -9.80
CA ARG A 64 -18.63 -0.64 -9.21
C ARG A 64 -18.63 -1.80 -10.22
N ASP A 65 -18.91 -1.52 -11.48
CA ASP A 65 -18.84 -2.53 -12.54
C ASP A 65 -17.39 -2.82 -12.96
N SER A 66 -16.49 -1.89 -12.69
CA SER A 66 -15.07 -1.97 -13.05
C SER A 66 -14.22 -2.47 -11.90
N PHE A 67 -14.48 -1.98 -10.67
CA PHE A 67 -13.65 -2.25 -9.51
C PHE A 67 -14.48 -2.75 -8.32
N GLU A 68 -13.97 -3.78 -7.66
CA GLU A 68 -14.41 -4.29 -6.36
C GLU A 68 -13.33 -3.97 -5.31
N PRO A 69 -13.46 -2.87 -4.54
CA PRO A 69 -12.50 -2.52 -3.52
C PRO A 69 -12.63 -3.41 -2.29
N LEU A 70 -11.53 -4.07 -1.90
CA LEU A 70 -11.42 -4.99 -0.78
C LEU A 70 -10.30 -4.54 0.14
N SER A 71 -10.59 -4.31 1.42
CA SER A 71 -9.60 -3.81 2.35
C SER A 71 -9.41 -4.71 3.56
N PHE A 72 -8.16 -4.97 3.92
CA PHE A 72 -7.81 -5.66 5.16
C PHE A 72 -7.83 -4.74 6.38
N PHE A 73 -7.97 -3.42 6.16
CA PHE A 73 -8.04 -2.43 7.23
C PHE A 73 -8.93 -1.24 6.83
N VAL A 74 -9.82 -0.84 7.73
CA VAL A 74 -10.75 0.29 7.49
C VAL A 74 -10.02 1.62 7.71
N ALA A 75 -9.22 2.03 6.74
CA ALA A 75 -8.57 3.34 6.74
C ALA A 75 -9.55 4.46 6.32
N ASN A 76 -9.16 5.70 6.54
CA ASN A 76 -10.03 6.86 6.30
C ASN A 76 -10.48 6.97 4.84
N ASN A 77 -9.61 6.63 3.90
CA ASN A 77 -9.84 6.71 2.45
C ASN A 77 -10.96 5.78 1.94
N LEU A 78 -11.25 4.68 2.64
CA LEU A 78 -12.30 3.73 2.25
C LEU A 78 -13.52 3.72 3.18
N ARG A 79 -13.47 4.44 4.31
CA ARG A 79 -14.52 4.39 5.33
C ARG A 79 -15.90 4.76 4.78
N ASN A 80 -16.00 5.76 3.93
CA ASN A 80 -17.27 6.17 3.33
C ASN A 80 -17.72 5.15 2.28
N ALA A 81 -16.84 4.68 1.41
CA ALA A 81 -17.15 3.65 0.43
C ALA A 81 -17.66 2.35 1.08
N ILE A 82 -17.10 1.97 2.25
CA ILE A 82 -17.57 0.81 3.02
C ILE A 82 -18.97 1.07 3.59
N LYS A 83 -19.25 2.25 4.15
CA LYS A 83 -20.59 2.61 4.65
C LYS A 83 -21.66 2.61 3.56
N GLU A 84 -21.27 2.97 2.35
CA GLU A 84 -22.16 3.02 1.17
C GLU A 84 -22.28 1.67 0.45
N GLY A 85 -21.57 0.63 0.94
CA GLY A 85 -21.56 -0.70 0.33
C GLY A 85 -20.85 -0.76 -1.02
N VAL A 86 -19.96 0.19 -1.30
CA VAL A 86 -19.12 0.23 -2.50
C VAL A 86 -17.85 -0.58 -2.29
N ALA A 87 -17.29 -0.54 -1.08
CA ALA A 87 -16.11 -1.31 -0.70
C ALA A 87 -16.45 -2.32 0.41
N GLN A 88 -15.67 -3.38 0.52
CA GLN A 88 -15.82 -4.42 1.53
C GLN A 88 -14.56 -4.54 2.38
N THR A 89 -14.71 -5.12 3.58
CA THR A 89 -13.60 -5.42 4.47
C THR A 89 -13.38 -6.91 4.61
N ILE A 90 -12.13 -7.30 4.67
CA ILE A 90 -11.69 -8.67 4.97
C ILE A 90 -11.06 -8.63 6.36
N PRO A 91 -11.75 -9.12 7.40
CA PRO A 91 -11.19 -9.16 8.74
C PRO A 91 -10.06 -10.18 8.81
N ALA A 92 -8.86 -9.72 9.12
CA ALA A 92 -7.68 -10.56 9.28
C ALA A 92 -6.67 -9.86 10.21
N PHE A 93 -5.89 -10.61 10.94
CA PHE A 93 -4.74 -10.06 11.65
C PHE A 93 -3.64 -9.69 10.66
N LEU A 94 -2.97 -8.57 10.87
CA LEU A 94 -1.94 -8.06 9.95
C LEU A 94 -0.87 -9.13 9.63
N GLY A 95 -0.43 -9.87 10.65
CA GLY A 95 0.56 -10.94 10.48
C GLY A 95 0.07 -12.18 9.73
N GLU A 96 -1.25 -12.32 9.54
CA GLU A 96 -1.85 -13.46 8.82
C GLU A 96 -2.07 -13.18 7.34
N ILE A 97 -2.19 -11.91 6.94
CA ILE A 97 -2.46 -11.54 5.55
C ILE A 97 -1.41 -12.13 4.57
N PRO A 98 -0.11 -12.15 4.86
CA PRO A 98 0.88 -12.81 3.99
C PRO A 98 0.58 -14.29 3.73
N PHE A 99 -0.02 -15.00 4.71
CA PHE A 99 -0.43 -16.40 4.51
C PHE A 99 -1.63 -16.53 3.59
N LEU A 100 -2.56 -15.56 3.60
CA LEU A 100 -3.69 -15.55 2.67
C LEU A 100 -3.20 -15.44 1.21
N PHE A 101 -2.15 -14.65 0.97
CA PHE A 101 -1.53 -14.54 -0.36
C PHE A 101 -0.79 -15.84 -0.73
N ARG A 102 0.10 -16.33 0.13
CA ARG A 102 0.93 -17.53 -0.14
C ARG A 102 0.10 -18.79 -0.24
N SER A 103 -1.00 -18.92 0.49
CA SER A 103 -1.91 -20.08 0.39
C SER A 103 -2.84 -20.03 -0.83
N GLY A 104 -2.91 -18.88 -1.53
CA GLY A 104 -3.82 -18.66 -2.64
C GLY A 104 -5.29 -18.47 -2.23
N GLN A 105 -5.59 -18.30 -0.93
CA GLN A 105 -6.93 -17.91 -0.48
C GLN A 105 -7.31 -16.52 -0.96
N VAL A 106 -6.31 -15.63 -1.06
CA VAL A 106 -6.41 -14.35 -1.73
C VAL A 106 -5.40 -14.39 -2.89
N PRO A 107 -5.82 -14.84 -4.07
CA PRO A 107 -4.94 -14.87 -5.23
C PRO A 107 -4.63 -13.45 -5.71
N LEU A 108 -3.40 -13.20 -6.14
CA LEU A 108 -2.98 -11.92 -6.67
C LEU A 108 -2.46 -12.08 -8.11
N ASP A 109 -3.04 -11.33 -9.03
CA ASP A 109 -2.57 -11.27 -10.41
C ASP A 109 -1.55 -10.16 -10.60
N VAL A 110 -1.80 -8.98 -10.02
CA VAL A 110 -0.97 -7.79 -10.17
C VAL A 110 -0.66 -7.16 -8.81
N THR A 111 0.59 -6.72 -8.61
CA THR A 111 0.97 -5.86 -7.48
C THR A 111 1.48 -4.52 -8.00
N LEU A 112 0.92 -3.44 -7.46
CA LEU A 112 1.35 -2.06 -7.71
C LEU A 112 2.24 -1.59 -6.56
N LEU A 113 3.47 -1.20 -6.88
CA LEU A 113 4.50 -0.78 -5.92
C LEU A 113 4.92 0.68 -6.13
N ASN A 114 5.36 1.32 -5.05
CA ASN A 114 6.12 2.57 -5.06
C ASN A 114 7.47 2.29 -4.41
N VAL A 115 8.53 2.33 -5.18
CA VAL A 115 9.87 1.86 -4.79
C VAL A 115 10.91 2.96 -4.96
N SER A 116 12.07 2.81 -4.30
CA SER A 116 13.22 3.68 -4.52
C SER A 116 13.77 3.56 -5.94
N GLU A 117 14.64 4.49 -6.33
CA GLU A 117 15.47 4.30 -7.50
C GLU A 117 16.34 3.02 -7.33
N PRO A 118 16.62 2.30 -8.43
CA PRO A 118 17.51 1.16 -8.37
C PRO A 118 18.93 1.60 -8.00
N ASP A 119 19.60 0.77 -7.22
CA ASP A 119 21.04 0.94 -6.96
C ASP A 119 21.90 0.45 -8.13
N GLU A 120 23.23 0.46 -7.93
CA GLU A 120 24.22 0.04 -8.95
C GLU A 120 24.04 -1.44 -9.36
N ASP A 121 23.53 -2.27 -8.46
CA ASP A 121 23.25 -3.69 -8.69
C ASP A 121 21.82 -3.92 -9.23
N GLY A 122 21.03 -2.89 -9.44
CA GLY A 122 19.68 -2.95 -9.96
C GLY A 122 18.59 -3.28 -8.92
N TYR A 123 18.87 -3.14 -7.63
CA TYR A 123 17.88 -3.37 -6.58
C TYR A 123 17.17 -2.07 -6.17
N CYS A 124 15.85 -2.11 -6.17
CA CYS A 124 14.97 -1.10 -5.58
C CYS A 124 14.58 -1.52 -4.17
N SER A 125 14.49 -0.56 -3.24
CA SER A 125 13.91 -0.78 -1.90
C SER A 125 12.41 -0.55 -1.93
N TYR A 126 11.65 -1.35 -1.16
CA TYR A 126 10.23 -1.08 -0.87
C TYR A 126 10.04 0.19 -0.02
N GLY A 127 11.13 0.78 0.45
CA GLY A 127 11.12 2.03 1.20
C GLY A 127 10.46 1.90 2.56
N ILE A 128 9.55 2.84 2.85
CA ILE A 128 8.95 3.00 4.17
C ILE A 128 7.81 2.03 4.48
N SER A 129 7.35 1.23 3.52
CA SER A 129 6.26 0.26 3.72
C SER A 129 6.52 -1.03 2.93
N ALA A 130 7.20 -1.95 3.57
CA ALA A 130 7.51 -3.27 3.01
C ALA A 130 6.47 -4.33 3.39
N ASP A 131 5.86 -4.18 4.54
CA ASP A 131 4.88 -5.03 5.22
C ASP A 131 4.20 -6.10 4.34
N LEU A 132 3.00 -5.81 3.85
CA LEU A 132 2.25 -6.71 2.96
C LEU A 132 2.76 -6.69 1.52
N ALA A 133 3.38 -5.57 1.10
CA ALA A 133 3.81 -5.37 -0.28
C ALA A 133 4.87 -6.37 -0.72
N PHE A 134 5.78 -6.74 0.17
CA PHE A 134 6.80 -7.76 -0.09
C PHE A 134 6.15 -9.11 -0.42
N SER A 135 5.26 -9.59 0.45
CA SER A 135 4.55 -10.87 0.24
C SER A 135 3.60 -10.83 -0.95
N ALA A 136 2.95 -9.69 -1.19
CA ALA A 136 2.08 -9.51 -2.35
C ALA A 136 2.87 -9.63 -3.65
N ALA A 137 4.03 -8.98 -3.74
CA ALA A 137 4.91 -9.07 -4.91
C ALA A 137 5.44 -10.49 -5.15
N GLU A 138 5.78 -11.23 -4.07
CA GLU A 138 6.18 -12.64 -4.19
C GLU A 138 5.09 -13.55 -4.77
N CYS A 139 3.82 -13.22 -4.51
CA CYS A 139 2.67 -14.04 -4.90
C CYS A 139 2.00 -13.60 -6.19
N SER A 140 2.32 -12.42 -6.71
CA SER A 140 1.71 -11.88 -7.92
C SER A 140 2.36 -12.39 -9.20
N LYS A 141 1.56 -12.50 -10.26
CA LYS A 141 2.03 -12.87 -11.61
C LYS A 141 2.71 -11.70 -12.32
N THR A 142 2.29 -10.47 -12.00
CA THR A 142 2.75 -9.24 -12.64
C THR A 142 3.08 -8.21 -11.57
N ILE A 143 4.22 -7.55 -11.69
CA ILE A 143 4.66 -6.48 -10.80
C ILE A 143 4.84 -5.20 -11.60
N ILE A 144 4.12 -4.16 -11.22
CA ILE A 144 4.23 -2.82 -11.81
C ILE A 144 4.73 -1.86 -10.73
N ALA A 145 5.84 -1.19 -10.98
CA ALA A 145 6.46 -0.33 -9.99
C ALA A 145 6.53 1.14 -10.45
N GLN A 146 6.06 2.03 -9.59
CA GLN A 146 6.35 3.45 -9.63
C GLN A 146 7.71 3.67 -8.96
N VAL A 147 8.69 4.14 -9.71
CA VAL A 147 10.01 4.51 -9.19
C VAL A 147 9.97 5.97 -8.77
N ASN A 148 10.31 6.23 -7.51
CA ASN A 148 10.20 7.53 -6.89
C ASN A 148 11.53 7.93 -6.22
N LYS A 149 12.13 9.02 -6.67
CA LYS A 149 13.39 9.53 -6.11
C LYS A 149 13.28 9.99 -4.65
N TYR A 150 12.06 10.28 -4.18
CA TYR A 150 11.81 10.65 -2.79
C TYR A 150 11.61 9.45 -1.87
N MET A 151 11.50 8.23 -2.42
CA MET A 151 11.41 7.02 -1.63
C MET A 151 12.78 6.72 -1.03
N PRO A 152 12.93 6.72 0.30
CA PRO A 152 14.22 6.42 0.92
C PRO A 152 14.62 4.98 0.66
N ARG A 153 15.93 4.79 0.44
CA ARG A 153 16.48 3.45 0.43
C ARG A 153 16.59 2.94 1.86
N THR A 154 15.80 1.92 2.17
CA THR A 154 15.89 1.19 3.44
C THR A 154 16.72 -0.09 3.25
N PHE A 155 17.35 -0.53 4.32
CA PHE A 155 18.18 -1.74 4.32
C PHE A 155 17.39 -2.95 4.84
N GLY A 156 17.89 -4.15 4.54
CA GLY A 156 17.29 -5.42 4.91
C GLY A 156 16.74 -6.18 3.71
N ASP A 157 15.96 -7.23 3.98
CA ASP A 157 15.43 -8.15 2.97
C ASP A 157 14.41 -7.53 1.99
N PRO A 158 13.61 -6.50 2.34
CA PRO A 158 12.61 -5.96 1.42
C PRO A 158 13.22 -5.11 0.31
N VAL A 159 13.82 -5.77 -0.65
CA VAL A 159 14.32 -5.22 -1.91
C VAL A 159 13.82 -6.05 -3.08
N ILE A 160 13.69 -5.41 -4.23
CA ILE A 160 13.30 -6.08 -5.48
C ILE A 160 14.26 -5.71 -6.60
N HIS A 161 14.78 -6.70 -7.30
CA HIS A 161 15.60 -6.47 -8.47
C HIS A 161 14.73 -6.09 -9.68
N ILE A 162 15.21 -5.15 -10.49
CA ILE A 162 14.47 -4.63 -11.66
C ILE A 162 14.06 -5.72 -12.66
N SER A 163 14.79 -6.83 -12.74
CA SER A 163 14.43 -7.95 -13.60
C SER A 163 13.16 -8.71 -13.19
N LYS A 164 12.65 -8.47 -11.99
CA LYS A 164 11.39 -9.04 -11.50
C LYS A 164 10.20 -8.09 -11.69
N ILE A 165 10.43 -6.88 -12.20
CA ILE A 165 9.40 -5.87 -12.41
C ILE A 165 9.03 -5.85 -13.89
N ASP A 166 7.76 -6.12 -14.19
CA ASP A 166 7.27 -6.22 -15.57
C ASP A 166 7.12 -4.84 -16.24
N ALA A 167 6.79 -3.81 -15.46
CA ALA A 167 6.74 -2.43 -15.95
C ALA A 167 7.17 -1.44 -14.87
N MET A 168 8.00 -0.48 -15.24
CA MET A 168 8.47 0.59 -14.36
C MET A 168 8.02 1.94 -14.89
N VAL A 169 7.50 2.78 -14.00
CA VAL A 169 6.99 4.12 -14.30
C VAL A 169 7.73 5.14 -13.43
N ARG A 170 8.07 6.30 -13.98
CA ARG A 170 8.57 7.41 -13.18
C ARG A 170 7.41 8.12 -12.47
N GLY A 171 7.51 8.29 -11.16
CA GLY A 171 6.51 9.01 -10.36
C GLY A 171 7.19 9.71 -9.19
N ASP A 172 7.86 10.84 -9.48
CA ASP A 172 8.62 11.62 -8.51
C ASP A 172 7.71 12.53 -7.69
N GLU A 173 6.94 11.94 -6.80
CA GLU A 173 6.07 12.69 -5.89
C GLU A 173 6.62 12.62 -4.45
N PRO A 174 6.66 13.76 -3.73
CA PRO A 174 7.04 13.74 -2.33
C PRO A 174 6.13 12.82 -1.52
N LEU A 175 6.72 12.01 -0.67
CA LEU A 175 5.95 11.15 0.24
C LEU A 175 5.15 12.00 1.22
N VAL A 176 4.00 11.47 1.60
CA VAL A 176 3.15 12.14 2.60
C VAL A 176 3.81 12.04 3.97
N GLU A 177 4.00 13.19 4.61
CA GLU A 177 4.45 13.29 5.98
C GLU A 177 3.26 13.39 6.92
N LEU A 178 3.27 12.59 7.99
CA LEU A 178 2.29 12.74 9.06
C LEU A 178 2.74 13.85 10.02
N PRO A 179 1.87 14.79 10.34
CA PRO A 179 2.20 15.82 11.31
C PRO A 179 2.45 15.18 12.68
N ILE A 180 3.50 15.64 13.36
CA ILE A 180 3.75 15.24 14.75
C ILE A 180 2.65 15.86 15.61
N ALA A 181 1.82 15.04 16.23
CA ALA A 181 0.80 15.50 17.15
C ALA A 181 1.46 16.11 18.41
N VAL A 182 1.01 17.27 18.83
CA VAL A 182 1.42 17.86 20.10
C VAL A 182 0.50 17.27 21.17
N PRO A 183 1.05 16.50 22.13
CA PRO A 183 0.23 15.85 23.16
C PRO A 183 -0.49 16.91 24.02
N ASN A 184 -1.76 16.67 24.30
CA ASN A 184 -2.54 17.46 25.26
C ASN A 184 -2.15 17.13 26.72
N ASP A 185 -2.74 17.82 27.70
CA ASP A 185 -2.38 17.65 29.11
C ASP A 185 -2.69 16.24 29.65
N VAL A 186 -3.77 15.60 29.15
CA VAL A 186 -4.14 14.24 29.55
C VAL A 186 -3.12 13.23 28.98
N GLU A 187 -2.76 13.37 27.72
CA GLU A 187 -1.75 12.52 27.08
C GLU A 187 -0.38 12.67 27.74
N ARG A 188 0.00 13.91 28.13
CA ARG A 188 1.22 14.16 28.91
C ARG A 188 1.19 13.48 30.28
N ALA A 189 0.06 13.55 30.97
CA ALA A 189 -0.10 12.90 32.27
C ALA A 189 0.02 11.37 32.13
N ILE A 190 -0.64 10.78 31.14
CA ILE A 190 -0.52 9.35 30.84
C ILE A 190 0.93 8.96 30.51
N GLY A 191 1.59 9.74 29.63
CA GLY A 191 2.98 9.52 29.27
C GLY A 191 3.93 9.57 30.48
N ASN A 192 3.71 10.52 31.42
CA ASN A 192 4.50 10.63 32.64
C ASN A 192 4.29 9.42 33.57
N TYR A 193 3.06 8.91 33.73
CA TYR A 193 2.80 7.71 34.52
C TYR A 193 3.49 6.49 33.92
N ILE A 194 3.41 6.32 32.60
CA ILE A 194 4.09 5.20 31.91
C ILE A 194 5.61 5.33 32.07
N ALA A 195 6.16 6.53 31.85
CA ALA A 195 7.61 6.75 31.96
C ALA A 195 8.16 6.45 33.35
N ALA A 196 7.38 6.69 34.39
CA ALA A 196 7.78 6.39 35.77
C ALA A 196 7.92 4.87 36.07
N GLU A 197 7.27 4.02 35.28
CA GLU A 197 7.33 2.55 35.44
C GLU A 197 8.47 1.92 34.62
N ILE A 198 9.18 2.71 33.79
CA ILE A 198 10.22 2.21 32.89
C ILE A 198 11.59 2.35 33.55
N PRO A 199 12.24 1.24 33.93
CA PRO A 199 13.59 1.29 34.47
C PRO A 199 14.65 1.55 33.42
N ASP A 200 15.81 2.06 33.83
CA ASP A 200 16.97 2.22 32.96
C ASP A 200 17.37 0.89 32.31
N GLY A 201 17.69 0.92 31.02
CA GLY A 201 18.07 -0.26 30.25
C GLY A 201 16.91 -1.13 29.78
N ALA A 202 15.64 -0.70 29.98
CA ALA A 202 14.48 -1.42 29.48
C ALA A 202 14.42 -1.44 27.93
N THR A 203 13.95 -2.54 27.36
CA THR A 203 13.57 -2.62 25.97
C THR A 203 12.09 -2.32 25.83
N LEU A 204 11.75 -1.33 25.02
CA LEU A 204 10.37 -0.87 24.81
C LEU A 204 9.82 -1.34 23.47
N GLN A 205 8.55 -1.73 23.48
CA GLN A 205 7.76 -1.90 22.28
C GLN A 205 6.57 -0.95 22.34
N ILE A 206 6.44 -0.09 21.33
CA ILE A 206 5.41 0.94 21.25
C ILE A 206 4.43 0.57 20.15
N GLY A 207 3.14 0.54 20.47
CA GLY A 207 2.07 0.31 19.53
C GLY A 207 1.67 1.58 18.78
N VAL A 208 0.80 1.42 17.78
CA VAL A 208 0.15 2.52 17.07
C VAL A 208 -1.09 2.93 17.86
N GLY A 209 -1.20 4.22 18.16
CA GLY A 209 -2.32 4.80 18.90
C GLY A 209 -2.25 6.30 18.92
N GLY A 210 -3.30 6.94 19.43
CA GLY A 210 -3.33 8.38 19.67
C GLY A 210 -2.98 8.70 21.12
#